data_b8771730b1ac622efb451ba3b5b47c5c
#
_entry.id   b8771730b1ac622efb451ba3b5b47c5c
#
_cell.length_a   1.000
_cell.length_b   1.000
_cell.length_c   1.000
_cell.angle_alpha   90.00
_cell.angle_beta   90.00
_cell.angle_gamma   90.00
#
_symmetry.space_group_name_H-M   'P 1'
#
loop_
_entity.id
_entity.type
_entity.pdbx_description
1 polymer ?
#
loop_
_entity_poly.entity_id
_entity_poly.type
_entity_poly.pdbx_seq_one_letter_code
_entity_poly.pdbx_strand_id
1 'polypeptide(L)'
;VTVALVLICGFMINMFWCRYLCPLGAISNSLKFWGWIVVLAAVYYVLGLLGVNVPWWLLLALFCIAGYLLEILCGRPKLQVLHIMKNDAKCTHCGICNKHCPYGIDVANSRNGAVKSVDCTLCGECTAVCPTEAIHTGVCVKGSRNLGNVLLPAIIAVLLVAFGFWAGDKYELPTINVTWGIEETLEDGTVKQLVDPSALETMEMTGLRSVKCYGSSMAFKAKLEKIRGVYGVKTFVAHHRAEITYDPSVTTPEQIQESVFTPSKFRVNTPDPAVVDSVKMVTIRTENMYDKLDLNFLGLQMRLTDKKIYGLESVFACPLIVRVYMDPSENLDKAWFKQIVNMKELEMPVHGGGTKTTPVNFKFVDMEDGESYISTEMFVHKMFTPFKWESKKRVEEFEGKPQFVYEIADANYEKPIILRNLPFVSNHLSKNDGIIGIYLELNKELVPTLMIRYAAPMTADRV
;
A
#
# COMPACT_ATOMS: atom_id res chain seq x y z
N VAL A 1 2.05 -30.80 -13.72
CA VAL A 1 2.57 -31.00 -15.10
C VAL A 1 3.55 -29.86 -15.44
N THR A 2 3.21 -28.58 -15.33
CA THR A 2 4.05 -27.43 -15.74
C THR A 2 5.40 -27.39 -15.02
N VAL A 3 5.41 -27.58 -13.70
CA VAL A 3 6.66 -27.58 -12.90
C VAL A 3 7.58 -28.74 -13.31
N ALA A 4 7.03 -29.92 -13.50
CA ALA A 4 7.80 -31.10 -13.94
C ALA A 4 8.41 -30.89 -15.33
N LEU A 5 7.66 -30.30 -16.27
CA LEU A 5 8.15 -29.98 -17.61
C LEU A 5 9.27 -28.94 -17.56
N VAL A 6 9.15 -27.90 -16.75
CA VAL A 6 10.20 -26.88 -16.56
C VAL A 6 11.47 -27.49 -15.96
N LEU A 7 11.34 -28.38 -14.98
CA LEU A 7 12.48 -29.05 -14.37
C LEU A 7 13.19 -29.99 -15.38
N ILE A 8 12.42 -30.83 -16.10
CA ILE A 8 12.99 -31.77 -17.11
C ILE A 8 13.70 -30.98 -18.21
N CYS A 9 13.04 -29.95 -18.78
CA CYS A 9 13.65 -29.13 -19.82
C CYS A 9 14.86 -28.32 -19.28
N GLY A 10 14.83 -27.90 -18.05
CA GLY A 10 15.96 -27.21 -17.40
C GLY A 10 17.19 -28.09 -17.20
N PHE A 11 16.98 -29.42 -17.03
CA PHE A 11 18.07 -30.41 -17.02
C PHE A 11 18.66 -30.68 -18.42
N MET A 12 17.83 -30.62 -19.44
CA MET A 12 18.26 -30.96 -20.81
C MET A 12 18.82 -29.77 -21.58
N ILE A 13 18.38 -28.55 -21.27
CA ILE A 13 18.72 -27.33 -22.01
C ILE A 13 19.24 -26.28 -21.05
N ASN A 14 20.50 -25.88 -21.24
CA ASN A 14 21.10 -24.81 -20.42
C ASN A 14 20.29 -23.51 -20.53
N MET A 15 19.98 -22.92 -19.36
CA MET A 15 19.24 -21.65 -19.26
C MET A 15 17.82 -21.71 -19.87
N PHE A 16 17.19 -22.91 -19.92
CA PHE A 16 15.88 -23.12 -20.54
C PHE A 16 14.83 -22.09 -20.09
N TRP A 17 14.72 -21.87 -18.79
CA TRP A 17 13.76 -20.91 -18.23
C TRP A 17 14.01 -19.50 -18.76
N CYS A 18 15.24 -19.00 -18.62
CA CYS A 18 15.59 -17.61 -18.98
C CYS A 18 15.51 -17.37 -20.48
N ARG A 19 15.76 -18.39 -21.29
CA ARG A 19 15.83 -18.26 -22.74
C ARG A 19 14.48 -18.43 -23.43
N TYR A 20 13.61 -19.32 -22.93
CA TYR A 20 12.40 -19.69 -23.66
C TYR A 20 11.08 -19.36 -22.93
N LEU A 21 11.09 -19.23 -21.60
CA LEU A 21 9.87 -19.05 -20.81
C LEU A 21 9.82 -17.74 -20.01
N CYS A 22 10.96 -17.15 -19.68
CA CYS A 22 11.01 -15.95 -18.85
C CYS A 22 10.54 -14.71 -19.63
N PRO A 23 9.46 -14.02 -19.19
CA PRO A 23 9.00 -12.79 -19.86
C PRO A 23 10.07 -11.69 -19.88
N LEU A 24 10.91 -11.62 -18.84
CA LEU A 24 12.03 -10.69 -18.79
C LEU A 24 13.11 -11.00 -19.83
N GLY A 25 13.33 -12.30 -20.12
CA GLY A 25 14.21 -12.73 -21.22
C GLY A 25 13.65 -12.27 -22.56
N ALA A 26 12.35 -12.45 -22.80
CA ALA A 26 11.68 -11.98 -24.03
C ALA A 26 11.78 -10.46 -24.19
N ILE A 27 11.55 -9.69 -23.11
CA ILE A 27 11.69 -8.23 -23.10
C ILE A 27 13.15 -7.85 -23.42
N SER A 28 14.13 -8.47 -22.77
CA SER A 28 15.56 -8.22 -23.02
C SER A 28 15.94 -8.48 -24.48
N ASN A 29 15.44 -9.57 -25.07
CA ASN A 29 15.68 -9.89 -26.47
C ASN A 29 15.00 -8.90 -27.42
N SER A 30 13.77 -8.47 -27.10
CA SER A 30 13.07 -7.44 -27.86
C SER A 30 13.84 -6.12 -27.89
N LEU A 31 14.43 -5.73 -26.74
CA LEU A 31 15.26 -4.51 -26.64
C LEU A 31 16.51 -4.56 -27.56
N LYS A 32 17.03 -5.75 -27.89
CA LYS A 32 18.11 -5.90 -28.87
C LYS A 32 17.65 -5.57 -30.29
N PHE A 33 16.36 -5.60 -30.55
CA PHE A 33 15.71 -5.28 -31.82
C PHE A 33 14.86 -4.01 -31.72
N TRP A 34 15.37 -2.98 -31.05
CA TRP A 34 14.61 -1.76 -30.70
C TRP A 34 13.88 -1.12 -31.91
N GLY A 35 14.33 -1.33 -33.13
CA GLY A 35 13.63 -0.86 -34.32
C GLY A 35 12.21 -1.42 -34.43
N TRP A 36 11.97 -2.66 -34.00
CA TRP A 36 10.62 -3.23 -33.94
C TRP A 36 9.75 -2.62 -32.87
N ILE A 37 10.37 -2.17 -31.76
CA ILE A 37 9.64 -1.46 -30.69
C ILE A 37 9.05 -0.16 -31.25
N VAL A 38 9.85 0.57 -32.04
CA VAL A 38 9.38 1.80 -32.70
C VAL A 38 8.22 1.51 -33.67
N VAL A 39 8.35 0.44 -34.45
CA VAL A 39 7.28 0.01 -35.40
C VAL A 39 6.00 -0.36 -34.64
N LEU A 40 6.10 -1.19 -33.59
CA LEU A 40 4.93 -1.59 -32.78
C LEU A 40 4.28 -0.40 -32.09
N ALA A 41 5.10 0.53 -31.54
CA ALA A 41 4.58 1.74 -30.92
C ALA A 41 3.87 2.67 -31.94
N ALA A 42 4.44 2.79 -33.14
CA ALA A 42 3.82 3.58 -34.23
C ALA A 42 2.48 2.95 -34.68
N VAL A 43 2.46 1.63 -34.86
CA VAL A 43 1.22 0.89 -35.23
C VAL A 43 0.17 1.06 -34.14
N TYR A 44 0.54 0.90 -32.86
CA TYR A 44 -0.36 1.09 -31.73
C TYR A 44 -0.95 2.51 -31.71
N TYR A 45 -0.10 3.51 -31.91
CA TYR A 45 -0.52 4.91 -31.98
C TYR A 45 -1.50 5.19 -33.13
N VAL A 46 -1.20 4.65 -34.33
CA VAL A 46 -2.06 4.78 -35.51
C VAL A 46 -3.40 4.08 -35.29
N LEU A 47 -3.42 2.88 -34.70
CA LEU A 47 -4.67 2.20 -34.35
C LEU A 47 -5.50 3.00 -33.35
N GLY A 48 -4.87 3.65 -32.37
CA GLY A 48 -5.53 4.56 -31.45
C GLY A 48 -6.16 5.77 -32.15
N LEU A 49 -5.48 6.35 -33.16
CA LEU A 49 -6.03 7.43 -34.00
C LEU A 49 -7.23 6.98 -34.86
N LEU A 50 -7.27 5.73 -35.24
CA LEU A 50 -8.38 5.12 -36.01
C LEU A 50 -9.57 4.70 -35.10
N GLY A 51 -9.51 4.99 -33.80
CA GLY A 51 -10.56 4.63 -32.85
C GLY A 51 -10.56 3.17 -32.40
N VAL A 52 -9.52 2.39 -32.75
CA VAL A 52 -9.41 0.99 -32.33
C VAL A 52 -8.72 0.93 -30.98
N ASN A 53 -9.47 0.65 -29.93
CA ASN A 53 -8.95 0.49 -28.56
C ASN A 53 -8.29 -0.87 -28.40
N VAL A 54 -6.97 -0.93 -28.60
CA VAL A 54 -6.16 -2.14 -28.35
C VAL A 54 -5.73 -2.15 -26.88
N PRO A 55 -6.10 -3.17 -26.09
CA PRO A 55 -5.70 -3.24 -24.69
C PRO A 55 -4.18 -3.40 -24.55
N TRP A 56 -3.58 -2.70 -23.61
CA TRP A 56 -2.14 -2.65 -23.39
C TRP A 56 -1.48 -4.02 -23.16
N TRP A 57 -2.21 -4.99 -22.56
CA TRP A 57 -1.71 -6.34 -22.36
C TRP A 57 -1.51 -7.11 -23.68
N LEU A 58 -2.33 -6.81 -24.69
CA LEU A 58 -2.17 -7.40 -26.02
C LEU A 58 -0.89 -6.86 -26.71
N LEU A 59 -0.63 -5.56 -26.54
CA LEU A 59 0.61 -4.95 -27.00
C LEU A 59 1.84 -5.60 -26.34
N LEU A 60 1.79 -5.84 -25.03
CA LEU A 60 2.84 -6.50 -24.28
C LEU A 60 3.04 -7.95 -24.75
N ALA A 61 1.94 -8.69 -24.98
CA ALA A 61 1.99 -10.05 -25.51
C ALA A 61 2.63 -10.10 -26.91
N LEU A 62 2.22 -9.20 -27.80
CA LEU A 62 2.82 -9.08 -29.15
C LEU A 62 4.30 -8.71 -29.09
N PHE A 63 4.67 -7.84 -28.16
CA PHE A 63 6.07 -7.48 -27.93
C PHE A 63 6.92 -8.67 -27.48
N CYS A 64 6.42 -9.48 -26.53
CA CYS A 64 7.10 -10.71 -26.10
C CYS A 64 7.20 -11.75 -27.22
N ILE A 65 6.11 -11.99 -27.97
CA ILE A 65 6.09 -12.92 -29.09
C ILE A 65 7.06 -12.45 -30.17
N ALA A 66 7.05 -11.18 -30.53
CA ALA A 66 7.99 -10.60 -31.50
C ALA A 66 9.44 -10.79 -31.06
N GLY A 67 9.75 -10.61 -29.75
CA GLY A 67 11.08 -10.84 -29.21
C GLY A 67 11.60 -12.26 -29.45
N TYR A 68 10.77 -13.27 -29.18
CA TYR A 68 11.12 -14.68 -29.46
C TYR A 68 11.21 -14.98 -30.94
N LEU A 69 10.28 -14.51 -31.76
CA LEU A 69 10.31 -14.72 -33.18
C LEU A 69 11.55 -14.09 -33.84
N LEU A 70 11.90 -12.89 -33.45
CA LEU A 70 13.10 -12.20 -33.95
C LEU A 70 14.38 -12.88 -33.50
N GLU A 71 14.44 -13.46 -32.31
CA GLU A 71 15.56 -14.27 -31.86
C GLU A 71 15.74 -15.51 -32.76
N ILE A 72 14.65 -16.24 -33.03
CA ILE A 72 14.67 -17.47 -33.84
C ILE A 72 14.99 -17.16 -35.30
N LEU A 73 14.36 -16.13 -35.87
CA LEU A 73 14.47 -15.85 -37.33
C LEU A 73 15.72 -15.04 -37.70
N CYS A 74 16.10 -14.08 -36.86
CA CYS A 74 17.16 -13.16 -37.22
C CYS A 74 18.53 -13.57 -36.70
N GLY A 75 18.65 -14.29 -35.58
CA GLY A 75 19.88 -14.85 -35.01
C GLY A 75 21.04 -13.85 -34.73
N ARG A 76 20.96 -12.63 -35.29
CA ARG A 76 21.97 -11.56 -35.17
C ARG A 76 21.30 -10.20 -34.97
N PRO A 77 21.50 -9.56 -33.81
CA PRO A 77 20.98 -8.22 -33.60
C PRO A 77 21.70 -7.21 -34.51
N LYS A 78 20.94 -6.42 -35.27
CA LYS A 78 21.51 -5.41 -36.18
C LYS A 78 21.92 -4.10 -35.48
N LEU A 79 21.33 -3.84 -34.33
CA LEU A 79 21.40 -2.53 -33.64
C LEU A 79 21.97 -2.63 -32.22
N GLN A 80 22.69 -3.70 -31.91
CA GLN A 80 23.37 -3.81 -30.63
C GLN A 80 24.61 -2.90 -30.61
N VAL A 81 24.72 -2.03 -29.63
CA VAL A 81 25.81 -1.06 -29.50
C VAL A 81 27.02 -1.69 -28.82
N LEU A 82 26.77 -2.47 -27.75
CA LEU A 82 27.81 -3.13 -26.96
C LEU A 82 27.97 -4.60 -27.42
N HIS A 83 29.21 -5.01 -27.58
CA HIS A 83 29.57 -6.38 -27.97
C HIS A 83 30.75 -6.88 -27.13
N ILE A 84 30.87 -8.20 -27.02
CA ILE A 84 32.15 -8.82 -26.64
C ILE A 84 33.07 -8.71 -27.83
N MET A 85 34.17 -8.05 -27.65
CA MET A 85 35.18 -7.81 -28.67
C MET A 85 36.38 -8.75 -28.44
N LYS A 86 36.96 -9.27 -29.54
CA LYS A 86 38.15 -10.09 -29.51
C LYS A 86 39.27 -9.42 -30.23
N ASN A 87 40.41 -9.34 -29.59
CA ASN A 87 41.66 -8.89 -30.25
C ASN A 87 42.42 -10.11 -30.81
N ASP A 88 42.39 -10.27 -32.11
CA ASP A 88 42.97 -11.43 -32.79
C ASP A 88 44.51 -11.48 -32.62
N ALA A 89 45.18 -10.34 -32.42
CA ALA A 89 46.64 -10.31 -32.19
C ALA A 89 47.08 -10.86 -30.83
N LYS A 90 46.15 -10.81 -29.83
CA LYS A 90 46.40 -11.32 -28.48
C LYS A 90 45.78 -12.72 -28.26
N CYS A 91 44.90 -13.12 -29.14
CA CYS A 91 44.13 -14.37 -28.98
C CYS A 91 44.97 -15.58 -29.40
N THR A 92 45.19 -16.49 -28.46
CA THR A 92 45.92 -17.77 -28.69
C THR A 92 45.00 -18.89 -29.19
N HIS A 93 43.71 -18.64 -29.41
CA HIS A 93 42.71 -19.62 -29.80
C HIS A 93 42.59 -20.85 -28.85
N CYS A 94 42.89 -20.70 -27.58
CA CYS A 94 42.88 -21.77 -26.56
C CYS A 94 41.47 -22.34 -26.26
N GLY A 95 40.42 -21.66 -26.65
CA GLY A 95 39.03 -22.13 -26.48
C GLY A 95 38.48 -22.07 -25.07
N ILE A 96 39.21 -21.54 -24.09
CA ILE A 96 38.76 -21.45 -22.70
C ILE A 96 37.48 -20.61 -22.60
N CYS A 97 37.38 -19.50 -23.33
CA CYS A 97 36.20 -18.64 -23.38
C CYS A 97 34.93 -19.37 -23.85
N ASN A 98 35.08 -20.31 -24.82
CA ASN A 98 33.96 -21.09 -25.29
C ASN A 98 33.44 -22.10 -24.23
N LYS A 99 34.35 -22.70 -23.45
CA LYS A 99 33.99 -23.67 -22.38
C LYS A 99 33.28 -22.99 -21.21
N HIS A 100 33.58 -21.71 -20.93
CA HIS A 100 32.98 -20.97 -19.84
C HIS A 100 31.75 -20.16 -20.26
N CYS A 101 31.41 -20.15 -21.55
CA CYS A 101 30.20 -19.47 -22.00
C CYS A 101 28.93 -20.26 -21.63
N PRO A 102 28.08 -19.76 -20.71
CA PRO A 102 26.87 -20.49 -20.29
C PRO A 102 25.84 -20.63 -21.42
N TYR A 103 25.98 -19.86 -22.50
CA TYR A 103 25.11 -19.87 -23.67
C TYR A 103 25.68 -20.68 -24.85
N GLY A 104 26.83 -21.32 -24.70
CA GLY A 104 27.46 -22.14 -25.72
C GLY A 104 27.91 -21.38 -26.98
N ILE A 105 28.19 -20.07 -26.82
CA ILE A 105 28.61 -19.23 -27.95
C ILE A 105 30.09 -19.48 -28.27
N ASP A 106 30.40 -19.66 -29.55
CA ASP A 106 31.79 -19.74 -30.05
C ASP A 106 32.41 -18.35 -30.09
N VAL A 107 32.99 -17.94 -28.97
CA VAL A 107 33.68 -16.66 -28.81
C VAL A 107 35.03 -16.66 -29.48
N ALA A 108 35.78 -17.77 -29.40
CA ALA A 108 37.12 -17.91 -29.93
C ALA A 108 37.18 -17.73 -31.47
N ASN A 109 36.15 -18.20 -32.17
CA ASN A 109 36.08 -18.14 -33.63
C ASN A 109 35.13 -17.02 -34.15
N SER A 110 34.82 -16.01 -33.27
CA SER A 110 33.97 -14.90 -33.69
C SER A 110 34.59 -14.13 -34.86
N ARG A 111 33.82 -13.92 -35.93
CA ARG A 111 34.26 -13.19 -37.12
C ARG A 111 34.26 -11.67 -36.85
N ASN A 112 35.22 -10.98 -37.47
CA ASN A 112 35.34 -9.50 -37.40
C ASN A 112 35.59 -8.94 -35.97
N GLY A 113 36.25 -9.71 -35.11
CA GLY A 113 36.63 -9.24 -33.78
C GLY A 113 35.48 -8.98 -32.80
N ALA A 114 34.25 -9.22 -33.19
CA ALA A 114 33.08 -9.01 -32.31
C ALA A 114 32.15 -10.24 -32.27
N VAL A 115 31.66 -10.58 -31.09
CA VAL A 115 30.64 -11.61 -30.90
C VAL A 115 29.28 -11.02 -31.24
N LYS A 116 28.67 -11.48 -32.33
CA LYS A 116 27.39 -10.98 -32.85
C LYS A 116 26.24 -11.95 -32.63
N SER A 117 26.34 -12.85 -31.68
CA SER A 117 25.24 -13.73 -31.33
C SER A 117 24.16 -13.01 -30.54
N VAL A 118 22.89 -13.22 -30.87
CA VAL A 118 21.74 -12.74 -30.12
C VAL A 118 21.72 -13.30 -28.69
N ASP A 119 22.25 -14.50 -28.51
CA ASP A 119 22.33 -15.18 -27.22
C ASP A 119 23.35 -14.54 -26.26
N CYS A 120 24.21 -13.64 -26.76
CA CYS A 120 25.18 -12.97 -25.93
C CYS A 120 24.52 -11.95 -25.02
N THR A 121 24.49 -12.24 -23.71
CA THR A 121 23.92 -11.38 -22.67
C THR A 121 24.92 -10.39 -22.08
N LEU A 122 26.18 -10.36 -22.60
CA LEU A 122 27.27 -9.53 -22.08
C LEU A 122 27.62 -9.84 -20.61
N CYS A 123 27.44 -11.09 -20.14
CA CYS A 123 27.67 -11.49 -18.75
C CYS A 123 29.13 -11.32 -18.28
N GLY A 124 30.10 -11.23 -19.22
CA GLY A 124 31.50 -11.01 -18.91
C GLY A 124 32.32 -12.24 -18.56
N GLU A 125 31.74 -13.44 -18.42
CA GLU A 125 32.44 -14.67 -18.07
C GLU A 125 33.61 -14.98 -19.01
N CYS A 126 33.41 -14.82 -20.31
CA CYS A 126 34.48 -15.04 -21.30
C CYS A 126 35.62 -14.01 -21.17
N THR A 127 35.34 -12.82 -20.66
CA THR A 127 36.39 -11.79 -20.42
C THR A 127 37.19 -12.11 -19.18
N ALA A 128 36.53 -12.60 -18.11
CA ALA A 128 37.18 -12.90 -16.82
C ALA A 128 38.17 -14.11 -16.94
N VAL A 129 37.87 -15.08 -17.79
CA VAL A 129 38.69 -16.29 -17.94
C VAL A 129 39.74 -16.23 -19.02
N CYS A 130 39.85 -15.13 -19.76
CA CYS A 130 40.81 -14.97 -20.85
C CYS A 130 42.22 -14.74 -20.32
N PRO A 131 43.19 -15.68 -20.46
CA PRO A 131 44.50 -15.56 -19.86
C PRO A 131 45.39 -14.50 -20.53
N THR A 132 45.06 -14.12 -21.78
CA THR A 132 45.81 -13.14 -22.56
C THR A 132 45.11 -11.77 -22.62
N GLU A 133 44.01 -11.60 -21.88
CA GLU A 133 43.17 -10.40 -21.92
C GLU A 133 42.78 -9.98 -23.37
N ALA A 134 42.65 -10.98 -24.26
CA ALA A 134 42.29 -10.74 -25.64
C ALA A 134 40.81 -10.40 -25.83
N ILE A 135 39.98 -10.66 -24.82
CA ILE A 135 38.53 -10.47 -24.87
C ILE A 135 38.15 -9.32 -23.94
N HIS A 136 37.36 -8.40 -24.45
CA HIS A 136 36.83 -7.25 -23.69
C HIS A 136 35.46 -6.84 -24.19
N THR A 137 34.73 -6.10 -23.37
CA THR A 137 33.45 -5.49 -23.77
C THR A 137 33.74 -4.16 -24.46
N GLY A 138 33.10 -3.89 -25.58
CA GLY A 138 33.37 -2.64 -26.32
C GLY A 138 32.24 -2.28 -27.28
N VAL A 139 32.33 -1.06 -27.82
CA VAL A 139 31.49 -0.56 -28.90
C VAL A 139 32.09 -1.00 -30.21
N CYS A 140 31.27 -1.46 -31.17
CA CYS A 140 31.74 -1.94 -32.49
C CYS A 140 32.24 -0.79 -33.39
N VAL A 141 33.23 -0.02 -32.90
CA VAL A 141 33.88 1.05 -33.61
C VAL A 141 35.37 0.70 -33.71
N LYS A 142 35.94 0.77 -34.89
CA LYS A 142 37.39 0.54 -35.12
C LYS A 142 38.21 1.44 -34.19
N GLY A 143 39.00 0.86 -33.27
CA GLY A 143 39.93 1.57 -32.43
C GLY A 143 39.50 1.86 -30.98
N SER A 144 38.44 1.25 -30.45
CA SER A 144 38.05 1.42 -29.06
C SER A 144 39.12 0.96 -28.07
N ARG A 145 39.67 1.90 -27.29
CA ARG A 145 40.55 1.63 -26.15
C ARG A 145 39.78 1.12 -24.94
N ASN A 146 40.44 0.40 -24.04
CA ASN A 146 39.85 -0.24 -22.83
C ASN A 146 39.06 0.69 -21.92
N LEU A 147 39.17 2.00 -22.05
CA LEU A 147 38.42 2.98 -21.23
C LEU A 147 36.89 2.94 -21.47
N GLY A 148 36.45 2.54 -22.68
CA GLY A 148 35.02 2.41 -23.01
C GLY A 148 34.34 1.23 -22.36
N ASN A 149 35.09 0.23 -21.88
CA ASN A 149 34.53 -1.03 -21.38
C ASN A 149 33.85 -0.89 -20.03
N VAL A 150 34.29 0.03 -19.19
CA VAL A 150 33.71 0.26 -17.85
C VAL A 150 33.00 1.61 -17.79
N LEU A 151 33.62 2.63 -18.40
CA LEU A 151 33.12 4.02 -18.28
C LEU A 151 31.78 4.21 -18.99
N LEU A 152 31.60 3.69 -20.20
CA LEU A 152 30.36 3.86 -20.96
C LEU A 152 29.16 3.15 -20.34
N PRO A 153 29.22 1.85 -19.94
CA PRO A 153 28.14 1.19 -19.21
C PRO A 153 27.86 1.87 -17.86
N ALA A 154 28.88 2.32 -17.14
CA ALA A 154 28.72 3.04 -15.88
C ALA A 154 27.98 4.37 -16.07
N ILE A 155 28.36 5.16 -17.08
CA ILE A 155 27.66 6.42 -17.42
C ILE A 155 26.19 6.13 -17.78
N ILE A 156 25.93 5.14 -18.64
CA ILE A 156 24.57 4.78 -19.02
C ILE A 156 23.75 4.34 -17.79
N ALA A 157 24.32 3.52 -16.91
CA ALA A 157 23.66 3.10 -15.68
C ALA A 157 23.33 4.30 -14.76
N VAL A 158 24.30 5.21 -14.56
CA VAL A 158 24.08 6.43 -13.77
C VAL A 158 22.98 7.31 -14.38
N LEU A 159 22.99 7.49 -15.71
CA LEU A 159 21.97 8.28 -16.40
C LEU A 159 20.58 7.64 -16.29
N LEU A 160 20.49 6.31 -16.42
CA LEU A 160 19.21 5.60 -16.26
C LEU A 160 18.68 5.67 -14.83
N VAL A 161 19.56 5.56 -13.84
CA VAL A 161 19.19 5.73 -12.42
C VAL A 161 18.75 7.17 -12.15
N ALA A 162 19.50 8.16 -12.60
CA ALA A 162 19.16 9.57 -12.45
C ALA A 162 17.84 9.91 -13.16
N PHE A 163 17.63 9.39 -14.37
CA PHE A 163 16.37 9.52 -15.09
C PHE A 163 15.20 8.84 -14.36
N GLY A 164 15.44 7.64 -13.78
CA GLY A 164 14.43 6.93 -12.99
C GLY A 164 14.00 7.69 -11.75
N PHE A 165 14.95 8.30 -11.02
CA PHE A 165 14.63 9.18 -9.89
C PHE A 165 13.87 10.43 -10.35
N TRP A 166 14.34 11.12 -11.39
CA TRP A 166 13.68 12.31 -11.93
C TRP A 166 12.27 12.02 -12.44
N ALA A 167 12.09 10.92 -13.16
CA ALA A 167 10.79 10.50 -13.67
C ALA A 167 9.85 10.05 -12.55
N GLY A 168 10.38 9.31 -11.54
CA GLY A 168 9.60 8.84 -10.39
C GLY A 168 9.11 9.97 -9.50
N ASP A 169 9.88 11.04 -9.39
CA ASP A 169 9.48 12.24 -8.64
C ASP A 169 8.42 13.09 -9.37
N LYS A 170 8.44 13.04 -10.71
CA LYS A 170 7.54 13.84 -11.54
C LYS A 170 6.24 13.14 -11.95
N TYR A 171 6.24 11.81 -12.01
CA TYR A 171 5.13 10.99 -12.50
C TYR A 171 4.66 10.02 -11.42
N GLU A 172 3.74 10.47 -10.58
CA GLU A 172 3.08 9.61 -9.61
C GLU A 172 2.05 8.69 -10.31
N LEU A 173 2.23 7.38 -10.14
CA LEU A 173 1.24 6.41 -10.61
C LEU A 173 0.20 6.16 -9.50
N PRO A 174 -1.10 6.31 -9.81
CA PRO A 174 -2.14 6.01 -8.84
C PRO A 174 -2.19 4.52 -8.52
N THR A 175 -2.45 4.18 -7.27
CA THR A 175 -2.66 2.80 -6.82
C THR A 175 -3.93 2.22 -7.42
N ILE A 176 -5.00 3.02 -7.47
CA ILE A 176 -6.20 2.77 -8.27
C ILE A 176 -6.56 4.06 -9.03
N ASN A 177 -7.16 3.89 -10.21
CA ASN A 177 -7.77 4.94 -11.00
C ASN A 177 -9.06 4.36 -11.58
N VAL A 178 -10.17 4.66 -10.97
CA VAL A 178 -11.47 4.05 -11.30
C VAL A 178 -12.54 5.13 -11.36
N THR A 179 -13.34 5.07 -12.42
CA THR A 179 -14.55 5.87 -12.59
C THR A 179 -15.77 4.95 -12.65
N TRP A 180 -16.93 5.46 -12.28
CA TRP A 180 -18.20 4.73 -12.30
C TRP A 180 -19.38 5.68 -12.61
N GLY A 181 -20.43 5.13 -13.20
CA GLY A 181 -21.69 5.87 -13.42
C GLY A 181 -21.60 7.04 -14.40
N ILE A 182 -20.49 7.20 -15.15
CA ILE A 182 -20.34 8.23 -16.18
C ILE A 182 -20.97 7.77 -17.49
N GLU A 183 -20.79 6.49 -17.80
CA GLU A 183 -21.23 5.87 -19.06
C GLU A 183 -21.98 4.57 -18.75
N GLU A 184 -23.00 4.28 -19.52
CA GLU A 184 -23.75 3.03 -19.51
C GLU A 184 -23.67 2.38 -20.89
N THR A 185 -23.23 1.12 -20.94
CA THR A 185 -23.25 0.35 -22.19
C THR A 185 -24.61 -0.32 -22.31
N LEU A 186 -25.38 0.05 -23.30
CA LEU A 186 -26.67 -0.56 -23.60
C LEU A 186 -26.50 -1.95 -24.23
N GLU A 187 -27.56 -2.75 -24.22
CA GLU A 187 -27.55 -4.12 -24.76
C GLU A 187 -27.19 -4.20 -26.25
N ASP A 188 -27.39 -3.12 -27.01
CA ASP A 188 -27.02 -2.99 -28.42
C ASP A 188 -25.54 -2.63 -28.66
N GLY A 189 -24.75 -2.46 -27.57
CA GLY A 189 -23.34 -2.10 -27.62
C GLY A 189 -23.09 -0.59 -27.77
N THR A 190 -24.14 0.25 -27.80
CA THR A 190 -23.99 1.71 -27.79
C THR A 190 -23.66 2.20 -26.38
N VAL A 191 -22.74 3.17 -26.28
CA VAL A 191 -22.37 3.81 -24.99
C VAL A 191 -23.20 5.07 -24.81
N LYS A 192 -24.08 5.06 -23.81
CA LYS A 192 -24.85 6.22 -23.40
C LYS A 192 -24.12 6.99 -22.31
N GLN A 193 -23.81 8.23 -22.54
CA GLN A 193 -23.23 9.13 -21.56
C GLN A 193 -24.30 9.56 -20.56
N LEU A 194 -24.12 9.25 -19.29
CA LEU A 194 -25.07 9.59 -18.22
C LEU A 194 -24.76 10.94 -17.59
N VAL A 195 -23.47 11.32 -17.57
CA VAL A 195 -22.98 12.58 -16.99
C VAL A 195 -21.99 13.20 -17.93
N ASP A 196 -22.05 14.52 -18.10
CA ASP A 196 -21.09 15.27 -18.90
C ASP A 196 -19.74 15.34 -18.17
N PRO A 197 -18.66 14.72 -18.70
CA PRO A 197 -17.35 14.76 -18.07
C PRO A 197 -16.79 16.17 -17.89
N SER A 198 -17.21 17.14 -18.74
CA SER A 198 -16.73 18.52 -18.67
C SER A 198 -17.31 19.29 -17.48
N ALA A 199 -18.44 18.82 -16.93
CA ALA A 199 -19.08 19.40 -15.75
C ALA A 199 -18.53 18.86 -14.43
N LEU A 200 -17.68 17.81 -14.49
CA LEU A 200 -17.12 17.19 -13.30
C LEU A 200 -15.89 17.96 -12.80
N GLU A 201 -15.82 18.12 -11.48
CA GLU A 201 -14.67 18.69 -10.79
C GLU A 201 -13.89 17.61 -10.03
N THR A 202 -12.65 17.95 -9.69
CA THR A 202 -11.80 17.07 -8.91
C THR A 202 -11.38 17.77 -7.63
N MET A 203 -11.65 17.13 -6.48
CA MET A 203 -11.13 17.55 -5.19
C MET A 203 -9.98 16.65 -4.74
N GLU A 204 -9.04 17.22 -4.02
CA GLU A 204 -7.94 16.48 -3.42
C GLU A 204 -8.16 16.30 -1.91
N MET A 205 -7.98 15.06 -1.43
CA MET A 205 -7.95 14.73 -0.01
C MET A 205 -6.56 14.21 0.35
N THR A 206 -5.92 14.83 1.35
CA THR A 206 -4.60 14.45 1.88
C THR A 206 -4.72 13.92 3.29
N GLY A 207 -3.77 13.10 3.75
CA GLY A 207 -3.79 12.56 5.11
C GLY A 207 -4.64 11.29 5.29
N LEU A 208 -5.03 10.62 4.21
CA LEU A 208 -5.83 9.39 4.23
C LEU A 208 -5.00 8.17 4.68
N ARG A 209 -4.66 8.11 5.97
CA ARG A 209 -3.78 7.07 6.53
C ARG A 209 -4.40 5.69 6.56
N SER A 210 -5.72 5.59 6.49
CA SER A 210 -6.44 4.32 6.34
C SER A 210 -6.23 3.68 4.97
N VAL A 211 -5.89 4.48 3.94
CA VAL A 211 -5.62 4.03 2.57
C VAL A 211 -4.15 3.67 2.43
N LYS A 212 -3.79 2.38 2.66
CA LYS A 212 -2.41 1.89 2.77
C LYS A 212 -1.99 0.92 1.67
N CYS A 213 -2.92 0.39 0.91
CA CYS A 213 -2.69 -0.63 -0.12
C CYS A 213 -3.86 -0.67 -1.10
N TYR A 214 -3.75 -1.49 -2.13
CA TYR A 214 -4.82 -1.71 -3.10
C TYR A 214 -6.16 -2.07 -2.45
N GLY A 215 -6.16 -3.01 -1.49
CA GLY A 215 -7.40 -3.44 -0.80
C GLY A 215 -8.08 -2.31 -0.02
N SER A 216 -7.32 -1.48 0.71
CA SER A 216 -7.88 -0.32 1.41
C SER A 216 -8.32 0.79 0.46
N SER A 217 -7.66 0.95 -0.70
CA SER A 217 -8.09 1.84 -1.77
C SER A 217 -9.45 1.42 -2.36
N MET A 218 -9.64 0.11 -2.57
CA MET A 218 -10.92 -0.43 -3.04
C MET A 218 -12.03 -0.30 -1.99
N ALA A 219 -11.72 -0.46 -0.70
CA ALA A 219 -12.66 -0.20 0.38
C ALA A 219 -13.06 1.29 0.46
N PHE A 220 -12.11 2.19 0.23
CA PHE A 220 -12.36 3.62 0.13
C PHE A 220 -13.25 3.96 -1.07
N LYS A 221 -12.96 3.39 -2.25
CA LYS A 221 -13.82 3.48 -3.44
C LYS A 221 -15.26 3.05 -3.12
N ALA A 222 -15.45 1.90 -2.46
CA ALA A 222 -16.77 1.39 -2.11
C ALA A 222 -17.56 2.29 -1.13
N LYS A 223 -16.88 3.11 -0.32
CA LYS A 223 -17.53 4.18 0.46
C LYS A 223 -17.97 5.33 -0.45
N LEU A 224 -17.11 5.76 -1.36
CA LEU A 224 -17.39 6.88 -2.27
C LEU A 224 -18.50 6.57 -3.28
N GLU A 225 -18.62 5.33 -3.75
CA GLU A 225 -19.70 4.90 -4.65
C GLU A 225 -21.11 5.07 -4.07
N LYS A 226 -21.23 5.12 -2.74
CA LYS A 226 -22.51 5.33 -2.04
C LYS A 226 -22.90 6.81 -1.98
N ILE A 227 -21.99 7.69 -2.32
CA ILE A 227 -22.21 9.15 -2.27
C ILE A 227 -22.75 9.58 -3.63
N ARG A 228 -23.96 10.12 -3.64
CA ARG A 228 -24.57 10.64 -4.85
C ARG A 228 -23.77 11.82 -5.37
N GLY A 229 -23.46 11.84 -6.67
CA GLY A 229 -22.68 12.89 -7.30
C GLY A 229 -21.17 12.66 -7.32
N VAL A 230 -20.69 11.51 -6.80
CA VAL A 230 -19.28 11.10 -6.92
C VAL A 230 -19.16 10.05 -8.02
N TYR A 231 -18.22 10.25 -8.95
CA TYR A 231 -18.08 9.46 -10.17
C TYR A 231 -16.68 8.86 -10.40
N GLY A 232 -15.71 9.18 -9.56
CA GLY A 232 -14.38 8.62 -9.71
C GLY A 232 -13.46 8.83 -8.53
N VAL A 233 -12.42 8.00 -8.44
CA VAL A 233 -11.34 8.15 -7.46
C VAL A 233 -10.02 7.66 -8.01
N LYS A 234 -8.97 8.44 -7.76
CA LYS A 234 -7.57 8.02 -7.87
C LYS A 234 -6.94 8.05 -6.50
N THR A 235 -6.29 6.98 -6.09
CA THR A 235 -5.59 6.95 -4.80
C THR A 235 -4.08 6.84 -5.00
N PHE A 236 -3.33 7.56 -4.17
CA PHE A 236 -1.87 7.59 -4.13
C PHE A 236 -1.43 7.17 -2.73
N VAL A 237 -1.29 5.87 -2.55
CA VAL A 237 -1.02 5.26 -1.22
C VAL A 237 0.28 5.75 -0.61
N ALA A 238 1.33 5.95 -1.43
CA ALA A 238 2.63 6.43 -0.97
C ALA A 238 2.56 7.80 -0.27
N HIS A 239 1.61 8.65 -0.68
CA HIS A 239 1.44 10.01 -0.18
C HIS A 239 0.18 10.18 0.68
N HIS A 240 -0.54 9.09 0.97
CA HIS A 240 -1.82 9.14 1.71
C HIS A 240 -2.81 10.16 1.12
N ARG A 241 -2.90 10.21 -0.21
CA ARG A 241 -3.65 11.18 -0.99
C ARG A 241 -4.68 10.49 -1.89
N ALA A 242 -5.81 11.13 -2.11
CA ALA A 242 -6.79 10.73 -3.12
C ALA A 242 -7.30 11.94 -3.89
N GLU A 243 -7.54 11.76 -5.19
CA GLU A 243 -8.27 12.68 -6.06
C GLU A 243 -9.65 12.08 -6.30
N ILE A 244 -10.70 12.85 -5.99
CA ILE A 244 -12.09 12.40 -6.08
C ILE A 244 -12.77 13.26 -7.13
N THR A 245 -13.36 12.61 -8.15
CA THR A 245 -14.10 13.27 -9.22
C THR A 245 -15.58 13.28 -8.86
N TYR A 246 -16.19 14.45 -8.88
CA TYR A 246 -17.57 14.67 -8.45
C TYR A 246 -18.27 15.74 -9.29
N ASP A 247 -19.60 15.77 -9.21
CA ASP A 247 -20.45 16.80 -9.82
C ASP A 247 -20.77 17.87 -8.77
N PRO A 248 -20.28 19.12 -8.95
CA PRO A 248 -20.49 20.21 -7.99
C PRO A 248 -21.95 20.67 -7.92
N SER A 249 -22.79 20.32 -8.88
CA SER A 249 -24.22 20.61 -8.84
C SER A 249 -25.02 19.67 -7.94
N VAL A 250 -24.44 18.49 -7.60
CA VAL A 250 -25.10 17.43 -6.84
C VAL A 250 -24.54 17.29 -5.42
N THR A 251 -23.23 17.46 -5.26
CA THR A 251 -22.54 17.31 -3.95
C THR A 251 -21.41 18.32 -3.80
N THR A 252 -21.06 18.63 -2.56
CA THR A 252 -19.94 19.53 -2.25
C THR A 252 -18.77 18.79 -1.64
N PRO A 253 -17.54 19.34 -1.70
CA PRO A 253 -16.37 18.76 -1.04
C PRO A 253 -16.59 18.46 0.45
N GLU A 254 -17.30 19.31 1.17
CA GLU A 254 -17.62 19.16 2.59
C GLU A 254 -18.52 17.94 2.84
N GLN A 255 -19.54 17.75 2.00
CA GLN A 255 -20.45 16.60 2.08
C GLN A 255 -19.71 15.29 1.80
N ILE A 256 -18.77 15.29 0.85
CA ILE A 256 -17.93 14.14 0.56
C ILE A 256 -17.03 13.83 1.76
N GLN A 257 -16.39 14.84 2.34
CA GLN A 257 -15.54 14.69 3.53
C GLN A 257 -16.34 14.16 4.73
N GLU A 258 -17.56 14.67 4.96
CA GLU A 258 -18.46 14.20 6.00
C GLU A 258 -18.80 12.72 5.84
N SER A 259 -19.13 12.31 4.63
CA SER A 259 -19.49 10.91 4.31
C SER A 259 -18.31 9.93 4.48
N VAL A 260 -17.10 10.42 4.25
CA VAL A 260 -15.86 9.64 4.44
C VAL A 260 -15.45 9.60 5.90
N PHE A 261 -15.72 10.66 6.66
CA PHE A 261 -15.30 10.80 8.04
C PHE A 261 -15.91 9.71 8.94
N THR A 262 -15.12 9.24 9.89
CA THR A 262 -15.59 8.27 10.89
C THR A 262 -15.32 8.84 12.29
N PRO A 263 -16.36 9.24 13.02
CA PRO A 263 -16.21 9.70 14.41
C PRO A 263 -15.44 8.68 15.23
N SER A 264 -14.48 9.14 15.99
CA SER A 264 -13.55 8.27 16.71
C SER A 264 -13.26 8.80 18.09
N LYS A 265 -12.86 7.90 18.98
CA LYS A 265 -12.46 8.21 20.35
C LYS A 265 -11.13 7.51 20.64
N PHE A 266 -10.27 8.17 21.38
CA PHE A 266 -9.00 7.62 21.83
C PHE A 266 -8.78 7.94 23.30
N ARG A 267 -8.67 6.90 24.14
CA ARG A 267 -8.33 7.06 25.55
C ARG A 267 -6.82 7.14 25.69
N VAL A 268 -6.35 8.22 26.28
CA VAL A 268 -4.93 8.42 26.61
C VAL A 268 -4.62 7.81 27.95
N ASN A 269 -5.34 8.24 29.00
CA ASN A 269 -5.24 7.76 30.37
C ASN A 269 -6.65 7.64 30.97
N THR A 270 -6.78 6.92 32.09
CA THR A 270 -8.03 6.83 32.84
C THR A 270 -7.90 7.71 34.10
N PRO A 271 -8.77 8.71 34.31
CA PRO A 271 -8.82 9.43 35.56
C PRO A 271 -9.30 8.50 36.68
N ASP A 272 -8.76 8.68 37.89
CA ASP A 272 -9.26 7.98 39.07
C ASP A 272 -10.48 8.74 39.59
N PRO A 273 -11.70 8.14 39.60
CA PRO A 273 -12.90 8.81 40.07
C PRO A 273 -12.86 9.20 41.57
N ALA A 274 -11.98 8.55 42.35
CA ALA A 274 -11.80 8.90 43.77
C ALA A 274 -10.98 10.18 44.00
N VAL A 275 -10.22 10.61 42.95
CA VAL A 275 -9.31 11.75 43.01
C VAL A 275 -9.77 12.92 42.14
N VAL A 276 -10.42 12.62 41.01
CA VAL A 276 -10.82 13.60 40.00
C VAL A 276 -12.32 13.51 39.79
N ASP A 277 -13.07 14.48 40.32
CA ASP A 277 -14.54 14.51 40.21
C ASP A 277 -15.02 14.93 38.82
N SER A 278 -14.25 15.77 38.13
CA SER A 278 -14.61 16.31 36.81
C SER A 278 -13.41 16.35 35.86
N VAL A 279 -13.68 16.23 34.59
CA VAL A 279 -12.71 16.30 33.51
C VAL A 279 -12.95 17.57 32.71
N LYS A 280 -11.90 18.35 32.50
CA LYS A 280 -11.91 19.55 31.66
C LYS A 280 -11.89 19.19 30.20
N MET A 281 -12.75 19.77 29.40
CA MET A 281 -12.81 19.58 27.94
C MET A 281 -12.46 20.89 27.23
N VAL A 282 -11.52 20.79 26.29
CA VAL A 282 -11.11 21.87 25.41
C VAL A 282 -11.33 21.43 23.97
N THR A 283 -11.77 22.35 23.13
CA THR A 283 -12.08 22.10 21.72
C THR A 283 -11.00 22.73 20.85
N ILE A 284 -10.36 21.92 20.01
CA ILE A 284 -9.42 22.39 18.98
C ILE A 284 -9.94 22.07 17.59
N ARG A 285 -9.55 22.87 16.60
CA ARG A 285 -9.85 22.65 15.18
C ARG A 285 -8.60 22.22 14.44
N THR A 286 -8.74 21.16 13.64
CA THR A 286 -7.61 20.52 12.94
C THR A 286 -7.98 20.19 11.50
N GLU A 287 -6.97 20.08 10.65
CA GLU A 287 -7.09 19.58 9.27
C GLU A 287 -6.30 18.28 9.08
N ASN A 288 -6.59 17.54 7.99
CA ASN A 288 -5.94 16.29 7.60
C ASN A 288 -6.16 15.12 8.57
N MET A 289 -7.34 15.06 9.16
CA MET A 289 -7.75 13.95 10.05
C MET A 289 -9.13 13.44 9.61
N TYR A 290 -9.23 12.16 9.26
CA TYR A 290 -10.47 11.61 8.70
C TYR A 290 -10.97 10.34 9.41
N ASP A 291 -10.11 9.64 10.15
CA ASP A 291 -10.46 8.36 10.76
C ASP A 291 -9.84 8.11 12.14
N LYS A 292 -10.16 6.93 12.68
CA LYS A 292 -9.67 6.47 13.98
C LYS A 292 -8.13 6.42 14.05
N LEU A 293 -7.46 6.13 12.94
CA LEU A 293 -6.00 5.99 12.92
C LEU A 293 -5.34 7.36 13.14
N ASP A 294 -5.89 8.40 12.52
CA ASP A 294 -5.41 9.77 12.66
C ASP A 294 -5.54 10.24 14.11
N LEU A 295 -6.72 10.02 14.71
CA LEU A 295 -6.96 10.37 16.10
C LEU A 295 -6.04 9.59 17.06
N ASN A 296 -5.77 8.31 16.75
CA ASN A 296 -4.84 7.49 17.52
C ASN A 296 -3.41 8.06 17.49
N PHE A 297 -2.94 8.52 16.34
CA PHE A 297 -1.61 9.15 16.23
C PHE A 297 -1.54 10.44 17.03
N LEU A 298 -2.56 11.30 16.94
CA LEU A 298 -2.62 12.51 17.76
C LEU A 298 -2.66 12.17 19.27
N GLY A 299 -3.45 11.17 19.64
CA GLY A 299 -3.51 10.71 21.03
C GLY A 299 -2.19 10.14 21.54
N LEU A 300 -1.43 9.47 20.68
CA LEU A 300 -0.08 8.99 21.01
C LEU A 300 0.91 10.14 21.16
N GLN A 301 0.85 11.18 20.32
CA GLN A 301 1.65 12.39 20.49
C GLN A 301 1.39 13.03 21.86
N MET A 302 0.12 13.15 22.25
CA MET A 302 -0.25 13.71 23.54
C MET A 302 0.14 12.82 24.73
N ARG A 303 0.08 11.49 24.55
CA ARG A 303 0.52 10.53 25.60
C ARG A 303 2.02 10.61 25.89
N LEU A 304 2.84 10.99 24.92
CA LEU A 304 4.29 11.14 25.09
C LEU A 304 4.67 12.42 25.82
N THR A 305 3.71 13.28 26.11
CA THR A 305 3.92 14.47 26.94
C THR A 305 3.75 14.13 28.41
N ASP A 306 4.26 15.00 29.29
CA ASP A 306 4.10 14.93 30.74
C ASP A 306 2.73 15.46 31.22
N LYS A 307 1.83 15.81 30.29
CA LYS A 307 0.53 16.41 30.59
C LYS A 307 -0.52 15.34 30.92
N LYS A 308 -1.38 15.67 31.87
CA LYS A 308 -2.48 14.81 32.32
C LYS A 308 -3.67 14.89 31.37
N ILE A 309 -3.50 14.32 30.17
CA ILE A 309 -4.55 14.20 29.16
C ILE A 309 -5.22 12.84 29.32
N TYR A 310 -6.54 12.80 29.35
CA TYR A 310 -7.34 11.59 29.54
C TYR A 310 -7.85 11.01 28.24
N GLY A 311 -8.24 11.84 27.28
CA GLY A 311 -8.75 11.33 26.01
C GLY A 311 -9.02 12.36 24.93
N LEU A 312 -9.36 11.86 23.77
CA LEU A 312 -9.67 12.63 22.57
C LEU A 312 -10.92 12.09 21.91
N GLU A 313 -11.71 12.97 21.33
CA GLU A 313 -12.88 12.64 20.51
C GLU A 313 -12.88 13.50 19.26
N SER A 314 -13.08 12.90 18.09
CA SER A 314 -13.22 13.63 16.84
C SER A 314 -14.70 13.76 16.46
N VAL A 315 -15.08 14.98 16.04
CA VAL A 315 -16.41 15.31 15.58
C VAL A 315 -16.31 16.01 14.23
N PHE A 316 -17.16 15.61 13.28
CA PHE A 316 -17.13 16.24 11.95
C PHE A 316 -17.48 17.72 12.03
N ALA A 317 -16.63 18.51 11.42
CA ALA A 317 -16.82 19.92 11.09
C ALA A 317 -15.77 20.30 10.03
N CYS A 318 -15.89 21.44 9.40
CA CYS A 318 -14.88 21.99 8.50
C CYS A 318 -14.40 23.33 9.03
N PRO A 319 -13.19 23.42 9.63
CA PRO A 319 -12.23 22.36 9.95
C PRO A 319 -12.70 21.39 11.03
N LEU A 320 -12.11 20.15 11.05
CA LEU A 320 -12.47 19.11 12.00
C LEU A 320 -12.33 19.54 13.45
N ILE A 321 -13.29 19.18 14.26
CA ILE A 321 -13.25 19.40 15.72
C ILE A 321 -12.62 18.19 16.41
N VAL A 322 -11.65 18.45 17.28
CA VAL A 322 -11.13 17.49 18.24
C VAL A 322 -11.36 18.02 19.66
N ARG A 323 -12.14 17.28 20.44
CA ARG A 323 -12.33 17.54 21.86
C ARG A 323 -11.24 16.82 22.63
N VAL A 324 -10.51 17.57 23.43
CA VAL A 324 -9.42 17.08 24.29
C VAL A 324 -9.89 17.11 25.73
N TYR A 325 -9.85 15.96 26.38
CA TYR A 325 -10.24 15.77 27.76
C TYR A 325 -9.00 15.67 28.64
N MET A 326 -8.90 16.52 29.67
CA MET A 326 -7.72 16.63 30.50
C MET A 326 -8.07 16.88 31.97
N ASP A 327 -7.06 16.78 32.83
CA ASP A 327 -7.17 17.12 34.25
C ASP A 327 -7.54 18.61 34.41
N PRO A 328 -8.46 18.98 35.34
CA PRO A 328 -8.83 20.37 35.58
C PRO A 328 -7.66 21.28 35.95
N SER A 329 -6.58 20.72 36.55
CA SER A 329 -5.38 21.49 36.92
C SER A 329 -4.49 21.85 35.71
N GLU A 330 -4.66 21.19 34.57
CA GLU A 330 -3.89 21.51 33.36
C GLU A 330 -4.41 22.78 32.69
N ASN A 331 -3.50 23.69 32.39
CA ASN A 331 -3.79 24.90 31.64
C ASN A 331 -2.95 24.95 30.38
N LEU A 332 -3.48 24.30 29.32
CA LEU A 332 -2.81 24.20 28.03
C LEU A 332 -3.33 25.30 27.10
N ASP A 333 -2.39 26.07 26.57
CA ASP A 333 -2.70 27.20 25.68
C ASP A 333 -2.68 26.82 24.21
N LYS A 334 -3.13 27.72 23.35
CA LYS A 334 -3.14 27.61 21.91
C LYS A 334 -1.75 27.30 21.32
N ALA A 335 -0.69 27.84 21.91
CA ALA A 335 0.68 27.64 21.45
C ALA A 335 1.12 26.18 21.66
N TRP A 336 0.80 25.63 22.83
CA TRP A 336 1.07 24.22 23.13
C TRP A 336 0.34 23.27 22.15
N PHE A 337 -0.97 23.47 21.93
CA PHE A 337 -1.72 22.65 20.98
C PHE A 337 -1.18 22.76 19.56
N LYS A 338 -0.82 23.97 19.12
CA LYS A 338 -0.20 24.19 17.81
C LYS A 338 1.12 23.43 17.66
N GLN A 339 1.94 23.41 18.70
CA GLN A 339 3.21 22.67 18.67
C GLN A 339 2.97 21.15 18.56
N ILE A 340 2.08 20.60 19.40
CA ILE A 340 1.83 19.16 19.44
C ILE A 340 1.13 18.67 18.15
N VAL A 341 0.09 19.35 17.68
CA VAL A 341 -0.65 18.93 16.47
C VAL A 341 0.21 19.04 15.22
N ASN A 342 1.03 20.08 15.10
CA ASN A 342 1.87 20.31 13.92
C ASN A 342 3.20 19.53 13.93
N MET A 343 3.41 18.61 14.87
CA MET A 343 4.56 17.70 14.81
C MET A 343 4.54 16.93 13.50
N LYS A 344 5.68 16.86 12.81
CA LYS A 344 5.79 16.20 11.51
C LYS A 344 6.09 14.70 11.62
N GLU A 345 6.62 14.28 12.75
CA GLU A 345 7.06 12.92 12.99
C GLU A 345 6.67 12.47 14.40
N LEU A 346 6.22 11.25 14.50
CA LEU A 346 5.91 10.57 15.76
C LEU A 346 6.85 9.40 15.95
N GLU A 347 7.62 9.40 17.03
CA GLU A 347 8.43 8.26 17.43
C GLU A 347 7.61 7.31 18.30
N MET A 348 7.49 6.06 17.86
CA MET A 348 6.77 5.03 18.57
C MET A 348 7.71 3.91 19.02
N PRO A 349 7.66 3.46 20.28
CA PRO A 349 8.41 2.29 20.70
C PRO A 349 7.92 1.04 19.97
N VAL A 350 8.86 0.21 19.51
CA VAL A 350 8.56 -1.05 18.82
C VAL A 350 8.75 -2.22 19.80
N HIS A 351 7.84 -3.20 19.68
CA HIS A 351 7.97 -4.44 20.46
C HIS A 351 9.27 -5.17 20.07
N GLY A 352 10.16 -5.38 21.03
CA GLY A 352 11.51 -5.94 20.79
C GLY A 352 12.65 -4.93 20.90
N GLY A 353 12.36 -3.67 21.22
CA GLY A 353 13.33 -2.58 21.40
C GLY A 353 13.52 -1.71 20.15
N GLY A 354 13.85 -0.45 20.40
CA GLY A 354 13.99 0.58 19.36
C GLY A 354 12.75 1.42 19.16
N THR A 355 12.86 2.45 18.33
CA THR A 355 11.79 3.38 17.97
C THR A 355 11.54 3.34 16.48
N LYS A 356 10.26 3.45 16.09
CA LYS A 356 9.84 3.63 14.70
C LYS A 356 9.30 5.04 14.52
N THR A 357 9.92 5.79 13.64
CA THR A 357 9.44 7.10 13.23
C THR A 357 8.34 6.97 12.20
N THR A 358 7.22 7.64 12.44
CA THR A 358 6.08 7.67 11.53
C THR A 358 5.77 9.12 11.18
N PRO A 359 5.79 9.51 9.90
CA PRO A 359 5.46 10.87 9.50
C PRO A 359 3.99 11.16 9.79
N VAL A 360 3.68 12.34 10.32
CA VAL A 360 2.34 12.87 10.55
C VAL A 360 2.23 14.24 9.89
N ASN A 361 1.04 14.59 9.40
CA ASN A 361 0.82 15.84 8.67
C ASN A 361 -0.45 16.56 9.11
N PHE A 362 -0.81 16.41 10.40
CA PHE A 362 -1.93 17.15 10.98
C PHE A 362 -1.60 18.63 10.99
N LYS A 363 -2.64 19.44 10.88
CA LYS A 363 -2.51 20.89 10.91
C LYS A 363 -3.47 21.45 11.96
N PHE A 364 -2.93 22.19 12.90
CA PHE A 364 -3.70 22.96 13.85
C PHE A 364 -4.25 24.21 13.17
N VAL A 365 -5.54 24.44 13.32
CA VAL A 365 -6.22 25.62 12.75
C VAL A 365 -6.49 26.63 13.86
N ASP A 366 -7.26 26.22 14.87
CA ASP A 366 -7.66 27.09 15.96
C ASP A 366 -8.01 26.30 17.22
N MET A 367 -8.21 27.04 18.31
CA MET A 367 -8.73 26.56 19.58
C MET A 367 -9.92 27.42 19.94
N GLU A 368 -11.04 26.79 20.26
CA GLU A 368 -12.25 27.54 20.67
C GLU A 368 -12.05 28.13 22.09
N ASP A 369 -12.51 29.36 22.23
CA ASP A 369 -12.50 30.00 23.52
C ASP A 369 -13.57 29.37 24.43
N GLY A 370 -13.18 29.10 25.68
CA GLY A 370 -14.04 28.51 26.67
C GLY A 370 -13.65 27.11 27.08
N GLU A 371 -13.95 26.78 28.30
CA GLU A 371 -13.70 25.50 28.92
C GLU A 371 -15.05 24.90 29.32
N SER A 372 -15.24 23.62 29.10
CA SER A 372 -16.37 22.90 29.62
C SER A 372 -15.91 21.74 30.49
N TYR A 373 -16.76 21.31 31.37
CA TYR A 373 -16.45 20.25 32.33
C TYR A 373 -17.52 19.18 32.25
N ILE A 374 -17.12 17.91 32.30
CA ILE A 374 -18.00 16.77 32.45
C ILE A 374 -17.60 15.98 33.70
N SER A 375 -18.52 15.25 34.31
CA SER A 375 -18.16 14.37 35.43
C SER A 375 -17.21 13.27 34.96
N THR A 376 -16.32 12.80 35.82
CA THR A 376 -15.43 11.68 35.54
C THR A 376 -16.20 10.43 35.15
N GLU A 377 -17.34 10.17 35.79
CA GLU A 377 -18.24 9.08 35.42
C GLU A 377 -18.72 9.19 33.97
N MET A 378 -19.23 10.36 33.57
CA MET A 378 -19.65 10.59 32.18
C MET A 378 -18.50 10.42 31.18
N PHE A 379 -17.30 10.86 31.55
CA PHE A 379 -16.11 10.70 30.71
C PHE A 379 -15.78 9.21 30.52
N VAL A 380 -15.75 8.43 31.62
CA VAL A 380 -15.42 7.00 31.56
C VAL A 380 -16.44 6.26 30.67
N HIS A 381 -17.74 6.50 30.89
CA HIS A 381 -18.79 5.92 30.04
C HIS A 381 -18.65 6.33 28.57
N LYS A 382 -18.37 7.61 28.33
CA LYS A 382 -18.20 8.14 26.98
C LYS A 382 -17.02 7.52 26.24
N MET A 383 -15.90 7.29 26.92
CA MET A 383 -14.66 6.74 26.31
C MET A 383 -14.62 5.22 26.33
N PHE A 384 -15.50 4.56 27.04
CA PHE A 384 -15.58 3.11 27.06
C PHE A 384 -16.05 2.55 25.70
N THR A 385 -15.45 1.45 25.29
CA THR A 385 -15.85 0.72 24.09
C THR A 385 -16.48 -0.61 24.49
N PRO A 386 -17.82 -0.72 24.50
CA PRO A 386 -18.48 -1.97 24.83
C PRO A 386 -18.22 -3.02 23.76
N PHE A 387 -18.22 -4.26 24.17
CA PHE A 387 -18.20 -5.40 23.25
C PHE A 387 -19.43 -6.27 23.48
N LYS A 388 -20.03 -6.73 22.39
CA LYS A 388 -21.17 -7.64 22.43
C LYS A 388 -21.04 -8.69 21.36
N TRP A 389 -21.11 -9.94 21.77
CA TRP A 389 -21.27 -11.08 20.89
C TRP A 389 -22.40 -11.97 21.41
N GLU A 390 -23.33 -12.37 20.55
CA GLU A 390 -24.43 -13.28 20.86
C GLU A 390 -24.63 -14.28 19.73
N SER A 391 -24.92 -15.53 20.10
CA SER A 391 -25.35 -16.54 19.13
C SER A 391 -26.88 -16.49 18.98
N LYS A 392 -27.37 -15.97 17.84
CA LYS A 392 -28.82 -15.89 17.56
C LYS A 392 -29.51 -17.21 17.77
N LYS A 393 -28.92 -18.30 17.24
CA LYS A 393 -29.47 -19.66 17.39
C LYS A 393 -29.65 -20.06 18.87
N ARG A 394 -28.66 -19.77 19.73
CA ARG A 394 -28.69 -20.15 21.14
C ARG A 394 -29.57 -19.22 21.96
N VAL A 395 -29.69 -17.97 21.60
CA VAL A 395 -30.66 -17.06 22.23
C VAL A 395 -32.07 -17.63 22.06
N GLU A 396 -32.42 -18.07 20.85
CA GLU A 396 -33.74 -18.70 20.56
C GLU A 396 -33.87 -20.07 21.25
N GLU A 397 -32.84 -20.91 21.24
CA GLU A 397 -32.86 -22.27 21.85
C GLU A 397 -33.04 -22.24 23.38
N PHE A 398 -32.49 -21.22 24.04
CA PHE A 398 -32.53 -21.08 25.50
C PHE A 398 -33.53 -20.03 25.97
N GLU A 399 -34.41 -19.55 25.10
CA GLU A 399 -35.51 -18.66 25.47
C GLU A 399 -36.46 -19.36 26.45
N GLY A 400 -36.76 -18.71 27.58
CA GLY A 400 -37.59 -19.27 28.65
C GLY A 400 -36.92 -20.33 29.53
N LYS A 401 -35.66 -20.70 29.28
CA LYS A 401 -34.88 -21.60 30.14
C LYS A 401 -34.03 -20.83 31.14
N PRO A 402 -33.62 -21.42 32.27
CA PRO A 402 -32.71 -20.77 33.20
C PRO A 402 -31.38 -20.42 32.55
N GLN A 403 -30.99 -19.15 32.64
CA GLN A 403 -29.75 -18.62 32.13
C GLN A 403 -28.95 -18.00 33.30
N PHE A 404 -27.63 -18.08 33.21
CA PHE A 404 -26.73 -17.62 34.23
C PHE A 404 -25.71 -16.66 33.59
N VAL A 405 -25.15 -15.76 34.39
CA VAL A 405 -24.11 -14.85 33.97
C VAL A 405 -22.88 -15.05 34.84
N TYR A 406 -21.74 -15.27 34.24
CA TYR A 406 -20.45 -15.28 34.93
C TYR A 406 -19.75 -13.95 34.67
N GLU A 407 -19.34 -13.26 35.73
CA GLU A 407 -18.78 -11.91 35.67
C GLU A 407 -17.34 -11.89 36.15
N ILE A 408 -16.47 -11.25 35.38
CA ILE A 408 -15.06 -11.03 35.71
C ILE A 408 -14.76 -9.55 35.54
N ALA A 409 -14.52 -8.84 36.65
CA ALA A 409 -14.15 -7.44 36.62
C ALA A 409 -12.62 -7.30 36.59
N ASP A 410 -12.09 -6.63 35.56
CA ASP A 410 -10.65 -6.33 35.45
C ASP A 410 -10.42 -5.08 34.59
N ALA A 411 -9.75 -4.09 35.14
CA ALA A 411 -9.38 -2.85 34.44
C ALA A 411 -8.55 -3.11 33.18
N ASN A 412 -7.86 -4.23 33.09
CA ASN A 412 -7.06 -4.61 31.92
C ASN A 412 -7.91 -4.90 30.68
N TYR A 413 -9.19 -5.16 30.80
CA TYR A 413 -10.05 -5.43 29.64
C TYR A 413 -10.15 -4.26 28.65
N GLU A 414 -9.83 -3.05 29.07
CA GLU A 414 -9.75 -1.89 28.17
C GLU A 414 -8.45 -1.78 27.36
N LYS A 415 -7.45 -2.61 27.65
CA LYS A 415 -6.22 -2.59 26.88
C LYS A 415 -6.48 -2.95 25.42
N PRO A 416 -5.93 -2.17 24.45
CA PRO A 416 -6.19 -2.38 23.02
C PRO A 416 -5.90 -3.80 22.53
N ILE A 417 -4.91 -4.46 23.14
CA ILE A 417 -4.56 -5.85 22.79
C ILE A 417 -5.69 -6.83 23.18
N ILE A 418 -6.33 -6.61 24.32
CA ILE A 418 -7.43 -7.46 24.81
C ILE A 418 -8.68 -7.18 23.98
N LEU A 419 -9.08 -5.92 23.81
CA LEU A 419 -10.23 -5.53 23.00
C LEU A 419 -10.16 -6.10 21.56
N ARG A 420 -8.97 -6.06 20.96
CA ARG A 420 -8.74 -6.63 19.62
C ARG A 420 -8.92 -8.15 19.58
N ASN A 421 -8.62 -8.83 20.69
CA ASN A 421 -8.68 -10.29 20.75
C ASN A 421 -10.06 -10.82 21.22
N LEU A 422 -10.93 -9.99 21.78
CA LEU A 422 -12.26 -10.40 22.21
C LEU A 422 -13.08 -11.14 21.14
N PRO A 423 -13.11 -10.73 19.86
CA PRO A 423 -13.80 -11.48 18.82
C PRO A 423 -13.26 -12.90 18.63
N PHE A 424 -11.94 -13.10 18.76
CA PHE A 424 -11.32 -14.43 18.67
C PHE A 424 -11.66 -15.29 19.88
N VAL A 425 -11.60 -14.70 21.09
CA VAL A 425 -12.01 -15.37 22.34
C VAL A 425 -13.49 -15.77 22.25
N SER A 426 -14.36 -14.87 21.81
CA SER A 426 -15.79 -15.15 21.64
C SER A 426 -16.05 -16.27 20.64
N ASN A 427 -15.33 -16.28 19.50
CA ASN A 427 -15.42 -17.35 18.52
C ASN A 427 -14.94 -18.70 19.07
N HIS A 428 -13.92 -18.67 19.93
CA HIS A 428 -13.41 -19.88 20.58
C HIS A 428 -14.42 -20.41 21.61
N LEU A 429 -14.87 -19.56 22.54
CA LEU A 429 -15.83 -19.92 23.57
C LEU A 429 -17.18 -20.34 23.00
N SER A 430 -17.58 -19.75 21.86
CA SER A 430 -18.82 -20.10 21.16
C SER A 430 -18.91 -21.56 20.70
N LYS A 431 -17.79 -22.27 20.64
CA LYS A 431 -17.76 -23.68 20.29
C LYS A 431 -18.25 -24.59 21.43
N ASN A 432 -18.26 -24.07 22.65
CA ASN A 432 -18.76 -24.83 23.80
C ASN A 432 -20.30 -24.74 23.89
N ASP A 433 -20.94 -25.87 24.13
CA ASP A 433 -22.39 -25.92 24.27
C ASP A 433 -22.81 -25.18 25.54
N GLY A 434 -23.90 -24.41 25.43
CA GLY A 434 -24.43 -23.63 26.52
C GLY A 434 -23.95 -22.20 26.63
N ILE A 435 -22.90 -21.76 25.92
CA ILE A 435 -22.48 -20.34 25.87
C ILE A 435 -23.42 -19.57 24.93
N ILE A 436 -24.15 -18.61 25.48
CA ILE A 436 -25.16 -17.82 24.75
C ILE A 436 -24.59 -16.52 24.23
N GLY A 437 -23.87 -15.78 25.08
CA GLY A 437 -23.31 -14.48 24.72
C GLY A 437 -22.12 -14.08 25.60
N ILE A 438 -21.35 -13.14 25.08
CA ILE A 438 -20.17 -12.56 25.75
C ILE A 438 -20.27 -11.05 25.59
N TYR A 439 -20.17 -10.33 26.70
CA TYR A 439 -20.32 -8.89 26.77
C TYR A 439 -19.16 -8.30 27.53
N LEU A 440 -18.74 -7.10 27.15
CA LEU A 440 -17.85 -6.28 27.96
C LEU A 440 -18.59 -4.97 28.25
N GLU A 441 -18.89 -4.71 29.51
CA GLU A 441 -19.63 -3.55 29.98
C GLU A 441 -18.93 -2.95 31.22
N LEU A 442 -19.31 -1.75 31.62
CA LEU A 442 -18.85 -1.17 32.88
C LEU A 442 -19.80 -1.59 34.00
N ASN A 443 -19.24 -2.03 35.13
CA ASN A 443 -20.01 -2.27 36.34
C ASN A 443 -20.32 -0.94 37.08
N LYS A 444 -20.98 -1.01 38.21
CA LYS A 444 -21.37 0.15 39.03
C LYS A 444 -20.16 0.94 39.55
N GLU A 445 -18.99 0.31 39.65
CA GLU A 445 -17.73 0.91 40.10
C GLU A 445 -16.91 1.44 38.94
N LEU A 446 -17.48 1.52 37.72
CA LEU A 446 -16.81 1.93 36.46
C LEU A 446 -15.64 1.03 36.06
N VAL A 447 -15.61 -0.20 36.56
CA VAL A 447 -14.60 -1.19 36.19
C VAL A 447 -15.11 -2.02 35.01
N PRO A 448 -14.31 -2.19 33.93
CA PRO A 448 -14.65 -3.07 32.81
C PRO A 448 -14.90 -4.50 33.28
N THR A 449 -16.07 -5.02 32.98
CA THR A 449 -16.51 -6.36 33.42
C THR A 449 -16.86 -7.20 32.23
N LEU A 450 -16.17 -8.32 32.07
CA LEU A 450 -16.49 -9.35 31.09
C LEU A 450 -17.61 -10.23 31.63
N MET A 451 -18.74 -10.25 30.93
CA MET A 451 -19.91 -11.05 31.29
C MET A 451 -20.11 -12.16 30.26
N ILE A 452 -20.16 -13.39 30.74
CA ILE A 452 -20.41 -14.57 29.91
C ILE A 452 -21.79 -15.14 30.28
N ARG A 453 -22.74 -15.04 29.36
CA ARG A 453 -24.10 -15.58 29.53
C ARG A 453 -24.11 -17.01 29.04
N TYR A 454 -24.57 -17.92 29.91
CA TYR A 454 -24.58 -19.35 29.64
C TYR A 454 -25.83 -20.05 30.20
N ALA A 455 -26.08 -21.25 29.71
CA ALA A 455 -27.14 -22.16 30.20
C ALA A 455 -26.63 -23.61 30.26
N ALA A 456 -27.36 -24.49 30.89
CA ALA A 456 -27.02 -25.92 30.88
C ALA A 456 -26.86 -26.43 29.44
N PRO A 457 -25.87 -27.32 29.17
CA PRO A 457 -25.07 -28.09 30.12
C PRO A 457 -23.82 -27.38 30.67
N MET A 458 -23.56 -26.10 30.33
CA MET A 458 -22.45 -25.34 30.86
C MET A 458 -22.66 -25.01 32.35
N THR A 459 -21.60 -25.09 33.12
CA THR A 459 -21.56 -24.73 34.55
C THR A 459 -20.51 -23.63 34.78
N ALA A 460 -20.67 -22.89 35.89
CA ALA A 460 -19.75 -21.82 36.25
C ALA A 460 -18.25 -22.28 36.33
N ASP A 461 -18.01 -23.50 36.77
CA ASP A 461 -16.65 -24.05 36.89
C ASP A 461 -16.00 -24.37 35.53
N ARG A 462 -16.80 -24.38 34.46
CA ARG A 462 -16.33 -24.65 33.07
C ARG A 462 -16.26 -23.40 32.21
N VAL A 463 -16.87 -22.31 32.62
CA VAL A 463 -16.79 -20.99 31.97
C VAL A 463 -15.47 -20.34 32.28
#